data_7cfa5bc2301a76848d7a2b5d50394bb4
#
_entry.id   7cfa5bc2301a76848d7a2b5d50394bb4
#
_cell.length_a   1.000
_cell.length_b   1.000
_cell.length_c   1.000
_cell.angle_alpha   90.00
_cell.angle_beta   90.00
_cell.angle_gamma   90.00
#
_symmetry.space_group_name_H-M   'P 1'
#
loop_
_entity.id
_entity.type
_entity.pdbx_description
1 polymer ?
#
loop_
_entity_poly.entity_id
_entity_poly.type
_entity_poly.pdbx_seq_one_letter_code
_entity_poly.pdbx_strand_id
1 'polypeptide(L)'
;MSGHRDPEPPDPGAAVRRELDDVAEAEVLPTEDVRPPRPRSGRLARSTAFFSIATAFSRVAGLVREIVAASYFGISPAMSAFTIAFLVPNTVRSLFADAAIQAAFVPVFTEKLEHGRRREAFRLASTLIFLVICVLGLITALFILGAPLLMQIFAPGFEGEVLDLTVSLSRVLFPILVLLGVSGLVVGVLNSYDRFGVFAIAPFFWNVAIISVLVGLAPAFPEEDEIYAYAIGVVVGTIVQLAMLVYDLRNTPFGIRRALLSPFRTRIAAAFGDADVRRVLVLMLPVTISLGLINVNLLINSFFGSLIPEQGVAEQAPAGIDKAFRIYMLPQGIFSVAIATVLFPTLARFAARGAFDNLRATMANGMRQIVLLLTPAAAAILVLAEPMVRLVYERGVFDASQTELVAEALFWFAFSLPFNGLFLLLTRTFFSLQRPWVPTWIAALNLAVTALFCALFYDPFGVGGIVAATAIATATSVAAQAAILRGALGRLELGRLVWTSTRVVLASAALAGSAYGVWSLLDDALGRGLGGQIVSLGVALAVGAAVYGIAITLLRVPEADQIWHLIRRRGDGEQGRA
;
A
#
# COMPACT_ATOMS: atom_id res chain seq x y z
N MET A 1 34.36 45.58 -34.48
CA MET A 1 33.35 44.52 -34.52
C MET A 1 33.56 43.60 -33.32
N SER A 2 32.93 43.92 -32.22
CA SER A 2 32.99 43.15 -30.96
C SER A 2 31.80 42.19 -30.93
N GLY A 3 32.13 40.89 -31.02
CA GLY A 3 31.13 39.85 -30.94
C GLY A 3 30.58 39.67 -29.52
N HIS A 4 29.34 40.02 -29.32
CA HIS A 4 28.59 39.63 -28.14
C HIS A 4 28.31 38.12 -28.23
N ARG A 5 28.83 37.32 -27.31
CA ARG A 5 28.38 35.94 -27.08
C ARG A 5 27.21 36.00 -26.11
N ASP A 6 26.08 35.48 -26.53
CA ASP A 6 24.95 35.30 -25.66
C ASP A 6 25.32 34.35 -24.49
N PRO A 7 24.84 34.59 -23.26
CA PRO A 7 25.12 33.73 -22.13
C PRO A 7 24.43 32.37 -22.33
N GLU A 8 25.21 31.30 -22.20
CA GLU A 8 24.71 29.94 -22.18
C GLU A 8 23.60 29.75 -21.11
N PRO A 9 22.56 29.02 -21.40
CA PRO A 9 21.51 28.77 -20.42
C PRO A 9 22.09 28.03 -19.20
N PRO A 10 21.63 28.37 -17.98
CA PRO A 10 22.19 27.82 -16.75
C PRO A 10 22.00 26.29 -16.71
N ASP A 11 23.10 25.58 -16.52
CA ASP A 11 23.14 24.11 -16.33
C ASP A 11 22.29 23.74 -15.10
N PRO A 12 21.18 23.00 -15.28
CA PRO A 12 20.33 22.57 -14.16
C PRO A 12 21.09 21.66 -13.17
N GLY A 13 22.23 21.10 -13.56
CA GLY A 13 23.11 20.32 -12.67
C GLY A 13 23.97 21.19 -11.74
N ALA A 14 24.23 22.44 -12.12
CA ALA A 14 25.09 23.35 -11.33
C ALA A 14 24.40 23.83 -10.04
N ALA A 15 23.10 24.07 -10.07
CA ALA A 15 22.32 24.40 -8.87
C ALA A 15 22.30 23.24 -7.85
N VAL A 16 22.19 22.02 -8.36
CA VAL A 16 22.22 20.79 -7.56
C VAL A 16 23.60 20.54 -6.94
N ARG A 17 24.69 20.88 -7.63
CA ARG A 17 26.06 20.75 -7.09
C ARG A 17 26.32 21.77 -6.00
N ARG A 18 25.89 23.01 -6.15
CA ARG A 18 26.04 24.04 -5.10
C ARG A 18 25.31 23.69 -3.82
N GLU A 19 24.07 23.19 -3.92
CA GLU A 19 23.32 22.71 -2.74
C GLU A 19 23.99 21.52 -2.04
N LEU A 20 24.71 20.67 -2.77
CA LEU A 20 25.47 19.56 -2.19
C LEU A 20 26.76 20.04 -1.51
N ASP A 21 27.41 21.04 -2.07
CA ASP A 21 28.62 21.65 -1.50
C ASP A 21 28.28 22.47 -0.24
N ASP A 22 27.16 23.19 -0.22
CA ASP A 22 26.68 23.93 0.97
C ASP A 22 26.30 22.99 2.14
N VAL A 23 25.82 21.76 1.86
CA VAL A 23 25.53 20.75 2.90
C VAL A 23 26.83 20.08 3.41
N ALA A 24 27.88 20.03 2.59
CA ALA A 24 29.18 19.48 2.98
C ALA A 24 29.98 20.45 3.88
N GLU A 25 29.75 21.75 3.77
CA GLU A 25 30.37 22.80 4.61
C GLU A 25 29.60 23.07 5.92
N ALA A 26 28.41 22.54 6.11
CA ALA A 26 27.68 22.63 7.37
C ALA A 26 28.48 21.93 8.49
N GLU A 27 28.96 22.74 9.37
CA GLU A 27 29.81 22.50 10.55
C GLU A 27 29.58 21.16 11.21
N VAL A 28 30.61 20.31 11.21
CA VAL A 28 30.65 19.03 11.95
C VAL A 28 30.67 19.37 13.43
N LEU A 29 29.50 19.40 14.07
CA LEU A 29 29.40 19.46 15.52
C LEU A 29 30.16 18.28 16.14
N PRO A 30 30.96 18.48 17.20
CA PRO A 30 31.67 17.40 17.88
C PRO A 30 30.67 16.35 18.36
N THR A 31 30.85 15.12 17.95
CA THR A 31 30.07 13.98 18.43
C THR A 31 30.36 13.77 19.90
N GLU A 32 29.51 14.30 20.78
CA GLU A 32 29.41 13.75 22.14
C GLU A 32 29.13 12.25 22.02
N ASP A 33 29.89 11.49 22.77
CA ASP A 33 29.86 10.03 22.82
C ASP A 33 28.55 9.56 23.50
N VAL A 34 27.41 9.79 22.80
CA VAL A 34 26.11 9.28 23.22
C VAL A 34 26.14 7.77 22.99
N ARG A 35 26.59 7.04 23.98
CA ARG A 35 26.43 5.58 24.00
C ARG A 35 24.95 5.27 23.78
N PRO A 36 24.61 4.56 22.70
CA PRO A 36 23.22 4.21 22.47
C PRO A 36 22.69 3.44 23.68
N PRO A 37 21.48 3.71 24.18
CA PRO A 37 20.91 2.94 25.28
C PRO A 37 20.93 1.48 24.89
N ARG A 38 21.50 0.63 25.75
CA ARG A 38 21.61 -0.81 25.54
C ARG A 38 20.21 -1.34 25.23
N PRO A 39 19.97 -1.94 24.06
CA PRO A 39 18.65 -2.45 23.75
C PRO A 39 18.29 -3.52 24.78
N ARG A 40 17.13 -3.40 25.39
CA ARG A 40 16.46 -4.49 26.12
C ARG A 40 16.03 -5.53 25.09
N SER A 41 17.02 -6.25 24.52
CA SER A 41 16.93 -7.04 23.29
C SER A 41 15.81 -8.10 23.30
N GLY A 42 15.53 -8.71 24.46
CA GLY A 42 14.49 -9.75 24.53
C GLY A 42 13.05 -9.21 24.48
N ARG A 43 12.79 -8.02 25.04
CA ARG A 43 11.43 -7.45 25.07
C ARG A 43 11.04 -6.86 23.71
N LEU A 44 12.00 -6.21 23.04
CA LEU A 44 11.81 -5.65 21.70
C LEU A 44 11.61 -6.77 20.66
N ALA A 45 12.43 -7.81 20.70
CA ALA A 45 12.31 -8.96 19.80
C ALA A 45 10.96 -9.68 19.96
N ARG A 46 10.48 -9.85 21.20
CA ARG A 46 9.16 -10.46 21.47
C ARG A 46 8.00 -9.59 20.98
N SER A 47 8.08 -8.28 21.16
CA SER A 47 7.10 -7.32 20.66
C SER A 47 7.05 -7.29 19.13
N THR A 48 8.22 -7.30 18.48
CA THR A 48 8.33 -7.34 17.00
C THR A 48 7.79 -8.67 16.44
N ALA A 49 8.11 -9.81 17.06
CA ALA A 49 7.57 -11.10 16.67
C ALA A 49 6.04 -11.14 16.79
N PHE A 50 5.50 -10.67 17.92
CA PHE A 50 4.04 -10.58 18.11
C PHE A 50 3.39 -9.70 17.06
N PHE A 51 3.96 -8.52 16.78
CA PHE A 51 3.46 -7.61 15.74
C PHE A 51 3.44 -8.25 14.35
N SER A 52 4.52 -8.97 13.99
CA SER A 52 4.62 -9.66 12.70
C SER A 52 3.59 -10.78 12.57
N ILE A 53 3.41 -11.58 13.63
CA ILE A 53 2.42 -12.67 13.66
C ILE A 53 0.99 -12.10 13.57
N ALA A 54 0.67 -11.07 14.37
CA ALA A 54 -0.63 -10.42 14.36
C ALA A 54 -0.95 -9.81 12.97
N THR A 55 0.04 -9.19 12.35
CA THR A 55 -0.09 -8.65 10.98
C THR A 55 -0.34 -9.76 9.95
N ALA A 56 0.35 -10.90 10.06
CA ALA A 56 0.12 -12.06 9.19
C ALA A 56 -1.31 -12.60 9.34
N PHE A 57 -1.77 -12.81 10.57
CA PHE A 57 -3.15 -13.24 10.83
C PHE A 57 -4.19 -12.24 10.30
N SER A 58 -3.94 -10.96 10.45
CA SER A 58 -4.82 -9.91 9.89
C SER A 58 -4.91 -9.97 8.37
N ARG A 59 -3.78 -10.23 7.68
CA ARG A 59 -3.76 -10.38 6.21
C ARG A 59 -4.54 -11.63 5.76
N VAL A 60 -4.39 -12.74 6.48
CA VAL A 60 -5.17 -13.95 6.20
C VAL A 60 -6.66 -13.70 6.41
N ALA A 61 -7.05 -13.07 7.53
CA ALA A 61 -8.44 -12.71 7.78
C ALA A 61 -8.99 -11.75 6.70
N GLY A 62 -8.18 -10.82 6.21
CA GLY A 62 -8.53 -9.95 5.09
C GLY A 62 -8.79 -10.73 3.81
N LEU A 63 -7.96 -11.72 3.48
CA LEU A 63 -8.17 -12.59 2.33
C LEU A 63 -9.46 -13.43 2.49
N VAL A 64 -9.68 -14.01 3.67
CA VAL A 64 -10.92 -14.76 3.96
C VAL A 64 -12.16 -13.87 3.79
N ARG A 65 -12.11 -12.63 4.27
CA ARG A 65 -13.19 -11.65 4.04
C ARG A 65 -13.47 -11.44 2.54
N GLU A 66 -12.41 -11.25 1.74
CA GLU A 66 -12.56 -11.06 0.29
C GLU A 66 -13.15 -12.31 -0.40
N ILE A 67 -12.75 -13.50 0.05
CA ILE A 67 -13.31 -14.77 -0.45
C ILE A 67 -14.79 -14.88 -0.10
N VAL A 68 -15.16 -14.58 1.16
CA VAL A 68 -16.56 -14.61 1.60
C VAL A 68 -17.38 -13.57 0.82
N ALA A 69 -16.90 -12.32 0.71
CA ALA A 69 -17.60 -11.30 -0.06
C ALA A 69 -17.77 -11.69 -1.55
N ALA A 70 -16.75 -12.31 -2.15
CA ALA A 70 -16.83 -12.81 -3.53
C ALA A 70 -17.85 -13.95 -3.67
N SER A 71 -17.97 -14.84 -2.68
CA SER A 71 -18.95 -15.93 -2.73
C SER A 71 -20.41 -15.47 -2.61
N TYR A 72 -20.65 -14.31 -1.98
CA TYR A 72 -21.99 -13.70 -1.87
C TYR A 72 -22.33 -12.80 -3.07
N PHE A 73 -21.38 -12.02 -3.56
CA PHE A 73 -21.67 -10.94 -4.50
C PHE A 73 -20.93 -11.07 -5.84
N GLY A 74 -19.93 -11.93 -5.97
CA GLY A 74 -19.09 -12.00 -7.17
C GLY A 74 -18.40 -10.67 -7.46
N ILE A 75 -18.41 -10.27 -8.72
CA ILE A 75 -18.10 -8.92 -9.22
C ILE A 75 -19.35 -8.25 -9.80
N SER A 76 -20.51 -8.52 -9.22
CA SER A 76 -21.79 -7.94 -9.64
C SER A 76 -21.78 -6.40 -9.62
N PRO A 77 -22.77 -5.75 -10.27
CA PRO A 77 -22.96 -4.31 -10.18
C PRO A 77 -23.06 -3.82 -8.73
N ALA A 78 -23.70 -4.59 -7.84
CA ALA A 78 -23.79 -4.27 -6.42
C ALA A 78 -22.41 -4.27 -5.72
N MET A 79 -21.53 -5.23 -6.06
CA MET A 79 -20.16 -5.24 -5.52
C MET A 79 -19.32 -4.09 -6.05
N SER A 80 -19.50 -3.69 -7.31
CA SER A 80 -18.84 -2.52 -7.88
C SER A 80 -19.34 -1.21 -7.25
N ALA A 81 -20.66 -1.09 -7.02
CA ALA A 81 -21.26 0.00 -6.28
C ALA A 81 -20.65 0.14 -4.88
N PHE A 82 -20.53 -0.98 -4.15
CA PHE A 82 -19.85 -1.03 -2.86
C PHE A 82 -18.37 -0.63 -2.96
N THR A 83 -17.64 -1.14 -3.95
CA THR A 83 -16.21 -0.88 -4.14
C THR A 83 -15.96 0.62 -4.33
N ILE A 84 -16.76 1.30 -5.17
CA ILE A 84 -16.67 2.74 -5.40
C ILE A 84 -17.11 3.52 -4.15
N ALA A 85 -18.22 3.14 -3.53
CA ALA A 85 -18.71 3.78 -2.32
C ALA A 85 -17.70 3.71 -1.16
N PHE A 86 -16.96 2.60 -1.04
CA PHE A 86 -15.92 2.41 -0.03
C PHE A 86 -14.60 3.10 -0.38
N LEU A 87 -14.28 3.24 -1.68
CA LEU A 87 -13.02 3.80 -2.15
C LEU A 87 -12.81 5.25 -1.68
N VAL A 88 -13.87 6.07 -1.73
CA VAL A 88 -13.82 7.49 -1.33
C VAL A 88 -13.45 7.65 0.15
N PRO A 89 -14.18 7.07 1.12
CA PRO A 89 -13.81 7.19 2.52
C PRO A 89 -12.46 6.53 2.84
N ASN A 90 -12.09 5.45 2.16
CA ASN A 90 -10.79 4.81 2.34
C ASN A 90 -9.62 5.70 1.86
N THR A 91 -9.80 6.42 0.76
CA THR A 91 -8.83 7.40 0.25
C THR A 91 -8.65 8.54 1.25
N VAL A 92 -9.75 9.13 1.72
CA VAL A 92 -9.69 10.22 2.72
C VAL A 92 -9.06 9.72 4.04
N ARG A 93 -9.34 8.49 4.46
CA ARG A 93 -8.68 7.85 5.61
C ARG A 93 -7.16 7.81 5.45
N SER A 94 -6.69 7.33 4.32
CA SER A 94 -5.25 7.21 4.06
C SER A 94 -4.54 8.56 4.03
N LEU A 95 -5.25 9.62 3.60
CA LEU A 95 -4.76 10.99 3.62
C LEU A 95 -4.55 11.52 5.03
N PHE A 96 -5.52 11.31 5.92
CA PHE A 96 -5.59 11.98 7.21
C PHE A 96 -5.22 11.09 8.39
N ALA A 97 -5.51 9.79 8.37
CA ALA A 97 -5.47 8.96 9.57
C ALA A 97 -4.18 8.13 9.71
N ASP A 98 -3.68 7.49 8.65
CA ASP A 98 -2.68 6.44 8.84
C ASP A 98 -1.25 6.97 9.05
N ALA A 99 -0.71 7.70 8.09
CA ALA A 99 0.70 8.09 8.16
C ALA A 99 0.89 9.57 8.51
N ALA A 100 -0.04 10.46 8.07
CA ALA A 100 0.11 11.88 8.30
C ALA A 100 -0.03 12.24 9.79
N ILE A 101 -1.03 11.69 10.47
CA ILE A 101 -1.21 11.88 11.91
C ILE A 101 -0.04 11.28 12.68
N GLN A 102 0.38 10.06 12.35
CA GLN A 102 1.48 9.42 13.06
C GLN A 102 2.80 10.16 12.87
N ALA A 103 3.13 10.57 11.66
CA ALA A 103 4.37 11.29 11.36
C ALA A 103 4.44 12.67 12.01
N ALA A 104 3.30 13.36 12.15
CA ALA A 104 3.23 14.72 12.68
C ALA A 104 2.90 14.79 14.17
N PHE A 105 1.94 13.99 14.63
CA PHE A 105 1.44 14.04 16.01
C PHE A 105 2.38 13.34 16.99
N VAL A 106 2.84 12.11 16.67
CA VAL A 106 3.64 11.30 17.62
C VAL A 106 4.90 12.03 18.09
N PRO A 107 5.72 12.66 17.19
CA PRO A 107 6.91 13.39 17.66
C PRO A 107 6.58 14.54 18.61
N VAL A 108 5.58 15.37 18.30
CA VAL A 108 5.20 16.53 19.12
C VAL A 108 4.62 16.10 20.45
N PHE A 109 3.80 15.05 20.45
CA PHE A 109 3.19 14.50 21.67
C PHE A 109 4.26 13.87 22.58
N THR A 110 5.18 13.07 22.01
CA THR A 110 6.27 12.42 22.75
C THR A 110 7.25 13.45 23.31
N GLU A 111 7.63 14.47 22.53
CA GLU A 111 8.47 15.58 22.98
C GLU A 111 7.91 16.21 24.27
N LYS A 112 6.61 16.46 24.33
CA LYS A 112 5.97 17.01 25.53
C LYS A 112 5.96 16.04 26.72
N LEU A 113 5.80 14.74 26.45
CA LEU A 113 5.84 13.72 27.50
C LEU A 113 7.23 13.63 28.12
N GLU A 114 8.29 13.61 27.30
CA GLU A 114 9.69 13.54 27.76
C GLU A 114 10.11 14.77 28.55
N HIS A 115 9.61 15.96 28.20
CA HIS A 115 9.84 17.19 28.96
C HIS A 115 8.93 17.33 30.19
N GLY A 116 8.18 16.29 30.58
CA GLY A 116 7.29 16.32 31.76
C GLY A 116 6.02 17.15 31.61
N ARG A 117 5.78 17.76 30.43
CA ARG A 117 4.63 18.62 30.13
C ARG A 117 3.36 17.81 29.80
N ARG A 118 3.01 16.84 30.65
CA ARG A 118 1.89 15.90 30.42
C ARG A 118 0.54 16.59 30.22
N ARG A 119 0.27 17.71 30.92
CA ARG A 119 -0.99 18.45 30.76
C ARG A 119 -1.13 19.04 29.36
N GLU A 120 -0.04 19.57 28.80
CA GLU A 120 -0.03 20.12 27.44
C GLU A 120 -0.16 19.00 26.40
N ALA A 121 0.57 17.89 26.56
CA ALA A 121 0.43 16.74 25.71
C ALA A 121 -1.02 16.23 25.65
N PHE A 122 -1.66 16.09 26.81
CA PHE A 122 -3.04 15.61 26.89
C PHE A 122 -4.05 16.61 26.30
N ARG A 123 -3.80 17.92 26.49
CA ARG A 123 -4.60 18.97 25.86
C ARG A 123 -4.44 18.90 24.34
N LEU A 124 -3.24 18.78 23.81
CA LEU A 124 -2.96 18.63 22.39
C LEU A 124 -3.73 17.44 21.79
N ALA A 125 -3.61 16.25 22.40
CA ALA A 125 -4.32 15.06 21.92
C ALA A 125 -5.84 15.24 21.92
N SER A 126 -6.41 15.76 23.02
CA SER A 126 -7.87 16.01 23.09
C SER A 126 -8.34 17.07 22.10
N THR A 127 -7.54 18.11 21.87
CA THR A 127 -7.86 19.16 20.89
C THR A 127 -7.81 18.62 19.46
N LEU A 128 -6.82 17.80 19.14
CA LEU A 128 -6.73 17.18 17.81
C LEU A 128 -7.86 16.16 17.57
N ILE A 129 -8.23 15.36 18.58
CA ILE A 129 -9.40 14.47 18.48
C ILE A 129 -10.67 15.29 18.19
N PHE A 130 -10.86 16.40 18.89
CA PHE A 130 -11.98 17.29 18.64
C PHE A 130 -11.97 17.87 17.23
N LEU A 131 -10.83 18.39 16.77
CA LEU A 131 -10.67 18.92 15.41
C LEU A 131 -10.97 17.87 14.35
N VAL A 132 -10.45 16.64 14.52
CA VAL A 132 -10.70 15.53 13.61
C VAL A 132 -12.19 15.19 13.57
N ILE A 133 -12.87 15.12 14.71
CA ILE A 133 -14.32 14.90 14.77
C ILE A 133 -15.07 16.02 14.03
N CYS A 134 -14.72 17.28 14.28
CA CYS A 134 -15.37 18.42 13.63
C CYS A 134 -15.11 18.49 12.13
N VAL A 135 -13.84 18.39 11.72
CA VAL A 135 -13.44 18.54 10.31
C VAL A 135 -13.91 17.34 9.49
N LEU A 136 -13.60 16.11 9.92
CA LEU A 136 -14.05 14.92 9.21
C LEU A 136 -15.55 14.71 9.35
N GLY A 137 -16.17 15.13 10.45
CA GLY A 137 -17.63 15.15 10.62
C GLY A 137 -18.31 16.09 9.63
N LEU A 138 -17.76 17.30 9.45
CA LEU A 138 -18.24 18.24 8.44
C LEU A 138 -18.04 17.68 7.01
N ILE A 139 -16.86 17.13 6.70
CA ILE A 139 -16.59 16.48 5.41
C ILE A 139 -17.57 15.34 5.18
N THR A 140 -17.81 14.49 6.19
CA THR A 140 -18.77 13.39 6.14
C THR A 140 -20.19 13.91 5.85
N ALA A 141 -20.63 14.94 6.55
CA ALA A 141 -21.94 15.53 6.31
C ALA A 141 -22.08 16.10 4.88
N LEU A 142 -21.04 16.82 4.41
CA LEU A 142 -21.00 17.34 3.03
C LEU A 142 -21.00 16.22 2.01
N PHE A 143 -20.28 15.11 2.27
CA PHE A 143 -20.23 13.95 1.38
C PHE A 143 -21.57 13.19 1.36
N ILE A 144 -22.26 13.06 2.49
CA ILE A 144 -23.59 12.45 2.54
C ILE A 144 -24.60 13.27 1.74
N LEU A 145 -24.57 14.60 1.89
CA LEU A 145 -25.44 15.49 1.13
C LEU A 145 -25.09 15.55 -0.36
N GLY A 146 -23.79 15.58 -0.67
CA GLY A 146 -23.25 15.63 -2.03
C GLY A 146 -23.04 14.25 -2.67
N ALA A 147 -23.47 13.16 -2.03
CA ALA A 147 -23.23 11.79 -2.52
C ALA A 147 -23.65 11.58 -3.97
N PRO A 148 -24.80 12.05 -4.47
CA PRO A 148 -25.15 11.88 -5.89
C PRO A 148 -24.13 12.49 -6.84
N LEU A 149 -23.70 13.72 -6.58
CA LEU A 149 -22.69 14.41 -7.39
C LEU A 149 -21.32 13.72 -7.30
N LEU A 150 -20.92 13.32 -6.10
CA LEU A 150 -19.64 12.65 -5.89
C LEU A 150 -19.60 11.31 -6.63
N MET A 151 -20.64 10.51 -6.56
CA MET A 151 -20.67 9.19 -7.22
C MET A 151 -20.71 9.34 -8.74
N GLN A 152 -21.38 10.33 -9.29
CA GLN A 152 -21.32 10.66 -10.71
C GLN A 152 -19.92 11.07 -11.17
N ILE A 153 -19.14 11.74 -10.31
CA ILE A 153 -17.75 12.11 -10.62
C ILE A 153 -16.82 10.88 -10.58
N PHE A 154 -17.02 9.96 -9.64
CA PHE A 154 -16.12 8.80 -9.46
C PHE A 154 -16.50 7.59 -10.30
N ALA A 155 -17.74 7.49 -10.75
CA ALA A 155 -18.25 6.45 -11.62
C ALA A 155 -19.27 7.04 -12.63
N PRO A 156 -18.81 7.86 -13.58
CA PRO A 156 -19.72 8.55 -14.52
C PRO A 156 -20.47 7.62 -15.46
N GLY A 157 -20.01 6.39 -15.64
CA GLY A 157 -20.69 5.38 -16.44
C GLY A 157 -21.75 4.58 -15.68
N PHE A 158 -21.93 4.82 -14.37
CA PHE A 158 -23.03 4.20 -13.62
C PHE A 158 -24.31 5.03 -13.77
N GLU A 159 -25.39 4.36 -14.16
CA GLU A 159 -26.70 4.97 -14.38
C GLU A 159 -27.81 4.19 -13.64
N GLY A 160 -28.98 4.77 -13.50
CA GLY A 160 -30.17 4.13 -12.95
C GLY A 160 -29.94 3.51 -11.55
N GLU A 161 -30.34 2.26 -11.39
CA GLU A 161 -30.33 1.53 -10.13
C GLU A 161 -28.92 1.37 -9.54
N VAL A 162 -27.90 1.17 -10.37
CA VAL A 162 -26.51 0.99 -9.90
C VAL A 162 -25.96 2.28 -9.31
N LEU A 163 -26.27 3.42 -9.93
CA LEU A 163 -25.88 4.73 -9.39
C LEU A 163 -26.61 5.00 -8.06
N ASP A 164 -27.91 4.76 -8.00
CA ASP A 164 -28.72 4.97 -6.80
C ASP A 164 -28.24 4.07 -5.65
N LEU A 165 -27.89 2.82 -5.93
CA LEU A 165 -27.29 1.91 -4.97
C LEU A 165 -25.92 2.40 -4.51
N THR A 166 -25.07 2.89 -5.42
CA THR A 166 -23.75 3.46 -5.09
C THR A 166 -23.87 4.65 -4.17
N VAL A 167 -24.81 5.55 -4.45
CA VAL A 167 -25.13 6.73 -3.61
C VAL A 167 -25.60 6.30 -2.22
N SER A 168 -26.51 5.33 -2.15
CA SER A 168 -27.07 4.84 -0.89
C SER A 168 -26.03 4.15 -0.03
N LEU A 169 -25.21 3.27 -0.61
CA LEU A 169 -24.07 2.61 0.07
C LEU A 169 -23.04 3.62 0.56
N SER A 170 -22.74 4.66 -0.24
CA SER A 170 -21.79 5.69 0.15
C SER A 170 -22.26 6.47 1.39
N ARG A 171 -23.57 6.76 1.49
CA ARG A 171 -24.17 7.41 2.68
C ARG A 171 -24.01 6.55 3.93
N VAL A 172 -24.12 5.23 3.80
CA VAL A 172 -23.90 4.28 4.91
C VAL A 172 -22.43 4.22 5.30
N LEU A 173 -21.50 4.29 4.33
CA LEU A 173 -20.06 4.12 4.56
C LEU A 173 -19.34 5.41 4.97
N PHE A 174 -19.79 6.59 4.57
CA PHE A 174 -19.10 7.86 4.87
C PHE A 174 -18.85 8.12 6.36
N PRO A 175 -19.71 7.73 7.32
CA PRO A 175 -19.43 7.88 8.75
C PRO A 175 -18.14 7.20 9.23
N ILE A 176 -17.63 6.17 8.51
CA ILE A 176 -16.36 5.52 8.87
C ILE A 176 -15.17 6.49 8.84
N LEU A 177 -15.25 7.57 8.07
CA LEU A 177 -14.24 8.62 7.98
C LEU A 177 -13.88 9.18 9.36
N VAL A 178 -14.90 9.57 10.13
CA VAL A 178 -14.71 10.10 11.49
C VAL A 178 -14.12 9.04 12.41
N LEU A 179 -14.65 7.81 12.34
CA LEU A 179 -14.21 6.71 13.18
C LEU A 179 -12.73 6.37 12.94
N LEU A 180 -12.33 6.31 11.67
CA LEU A 180 -10.95 6.01 11.28
C LEU A 180 -10.01 7.17 11.60
N GLY A 181 -10.42 8.43 11.43
CA GLY A 181 -9.64 9.59 11.82
C GLY A 181 -9.35 9.63 13.32
N VAL A 182 -10.36 9.35 14.14
CA VAL A 182 -10.19 9.23 15.60
C VAL A 182 -9.30 8.04 15.95
N SER A 183 -9.47 6.90 15.26
CA SER A 183 -8.60 5.72 15.45
C SER A 183 -7.13 6.04 15.22
N GLY A 184 -6.80 6.82 14.18
CA GLY A 184 -5.42 7.23 13.87
C GLY A 184 -4.78 8.02 15.03
N LEU A 185 -5.51 8.97 15.64
CA LEU A 185 -5.03 9.73 16.80
C LEU A 185 -4.87 8.86 18.05
N VAL A 186 -5.83 7.96 18.31
CA VAL A 186 -5.75 7.02 19.43
C VAL A 186 -4.53 6.10 19.28
N VAL A 187 -4.28 5.59 18.06
CA VAL A 187 -3.06 4.82 17.74
C VAL A 187 -1.81 5.67 17.97
N GLY A 188 -1.81 6.95 17.57
CA GLY A 188 -0.71 7.87 17.82
C GLY A 188 -0.40 8.02 19.33
N VAL A 189 -1.44 8.15 20.17
CA VAL A 189 -1.28 8.18 21.63
C VAL A 189 -0.72 6.84 22.16
N LEU A 190 -1.27 5.70 21.73
CA LEU A 190 -0.79 4.37 22.15
C LEU A 190 0.66 4.13 21.73
N ASN A 191 1.05 4.50 20.52
CA ASN A 191 2.42 4.37 20.00
C ASN A 191 3.41 5.20 20.85
N SER A 192 3.01 6.40 21.30
CA SER A 192 3.83 7.25 22.17
C SER A 192 4.06 6.66 23.58
N TYR A 193 3.30 5.62 23.94
CA TYR A 193 3.49 4.84 25.17
C TYR A 193 4.03 3.43 24.89
N ASP A 194 4.63 3.17 23.72
CA ASP A 194 5.16 1.86 23.30
C ASP A 194 4.12 0.73 23.31
N ARG A 195 2.84 1.06 23.11
CA ARG A 195 1.73 0.10 23.13
C ARG A 195 1.29 -0.25 21.72
N PHE A 196 1.94 -1.24 21.15
CA PHE A 196 1.69 -1.69 19.75
C PHE A 196 0.77 -2.92 19.66
N GLY A 197 0.47 -3.59 20.78
CA GLY A 197 -0.19 -4.90 20.77
C GLY A 197 -1.61 -4.88 20.21
N VAL A 198 -2.46 -4.00 20.74
CA VAL A 198 -3.87 -3.90 20.30
C VAL A 198 -3.95 -3.36 18.87
N PHE A 199 -3.11 -2.39 18.53
CA PHE A 199 -3.03 -1.86 17.16
C PHE A 199 -2.70 -2.95 16.14
N ALA A 200 -1.80 -3.89 16.49
CA ALA A 200 -1.42 -4.98 15.59
C ALA A 200 -2.55 -5.99 15.33
N ILE A 201 -3.39 -6.26 16.35
CA ILE A 201 -4.44 -7.28 16.25
C ILE A 201 -5.82 -6.70 15.89
N ALA A 202 -6.05 -5.41 16.07
CA ALA A 202 -7.33 -4.77 15.80
C ALA A 202 -7.83 -4.97 14.35
N PRO A 203 -6.98 -4.93 13.28
CA PRO A 203 -7.42 -5.22 11.93
C PRO A 203 -7.88 -6.67 11.71
N PHE A 204 -7.39 -7.63 12.50
CA PHE A 204 -7.92 -8.99 12.49
C PHE A 204 -9.38 -9.01 12.95
N PHE A 205 -9.68 -8.39 14.09
CA PHE A 205 -11.05 -8.32 14.62
C PHE A 205 -11.97 -7.47 13.73
N TRP A 206 -11.43 -6.47 13.03
CA TRP A 206 -12.15 -5.71 12.03
C TRP A 206 -12.66 -6.63 10.90
N ASN A 207 -11.81 -7.49 10.35
CA ASN A 207 -12.20 -8.46 9.32
C ASN A 207 -13.20 -9.49 9.86
N VAL A 208 -12.96 -10.02 11.06
CA VAL A 208 -13.88 -10.99 11.69
C VAL A 208 -15.27 -10.38 11.92
N ALA A 209 -15.33 -9.13 12.41
CA ALA A 209 -16.61 -8.44 12.60
C ALA A 209 -17.36 -8.24 11.27
N ILE A 210 -16.67 -7.86 10.20
CA ILE A 210 -17.28 -7.72 8.87
C ILE A 210 -17.86 -9.05 8.39
N ILE A 211 -17.08 -10.14 8.46
CA ILE A 211 -17.54 -11.46 8.05
C ILE A 211 -18.76 -11.90 8.89
N SER A 212 -18.68 -11.71 10.20
CA SER A 212 -19.77 -12.11 11.11
C SER A 212 -21.07 -11.35 10.84
N VAL A 213 -20.96 -10.04 10.57
CA VAL A 213 -22.14 -9.22 10.23
C VAL A 213 -22.67 -9.59 8.85
N LEU A 214 -21.80 -9.78 7.84
CA LEU A 214 -22.23 -10.19 6.51
C LEU A 214 -23.00 -11.51 6.58
N VAL A 215 -22.39 -12.57 7.13
CA VAL A 215 -23.00 -13.91 7.18
C VAL A 215 -24.26 -13.93 8.06
N GLY A 216 -24.27 -13.19 9.17
CA GLY A 216 -25.40 -13.17 10.10
C GLY A 216 -26.55 -12.27 9.66
N LEU A 217 -26.29 -11.22 8.89
CA LEU A 217 -27.30 -10.22 8.54
C LEU A 217 -27.77 -10.32 7.09
N ALA A 218 -26.97 -10.86 6.16
CA ALA A 218 -27.39 -11.01 4.76
C ALA A 218 -28.74 -11.73 4.61
N PRO A 219 -29.02 -12.84 5.32
CA PRO A 219 -30.33 -13.52 5.20
C PRO A 219 -31.54 -12.69 5.64
N ALA A 220 -31.32 -11.56 6.31
CA ALA A 220 -32.40 -10.66 6.74
C ALA A 220 -32.77 -9.61 5.68
N PHE A 221 -32.00 -9.48 4.62
CA PHE A 221 -32.26 -8.61 3.49
C PHE A 221 -32.80 -9.39 2.29
N PRO A 222 -33.58 -8.76 1.39
CA PRO A 222 -33.83 -9.28 0.04
C PRO A 222 -32.50 -9.44 -0.72
N GLU A 223 -32.44 -10.35 -1.70
CA GLU A 223 -31.22 -10.63 -2.49
C GLU A 223 -30.61 -9.36 -3.11
N GLU A 224 -31.44 -8.44 -3.58
CA GLU A 224 -31.03 -7.14 -4.18
C GLU A 224 -30.33 -6.22 -3.15
N ASP A 225 -30.68 -6.35 -1.86
CA ASP A 225 -30.21 -5.50 -0.78
C ASP A 225 -29.16 -6.14 0.14
N GLU A 226 -28.81 -7.41 -0.08
CA GLU A 226 -27.82 -8.13 0.75
C GLU A 226 -26.48 -7.39 0.88
N ILE A 227 -26.11 -6.58 -0.11
CA ILE A 227 -24.86 -5.78 -0.10
C ILE A 227 -24.83 -4.77 1.07
N TYR A 228 -26.00 -4.34 1.58
CA TYR A 228 -26.05 -3.49 2.77
C TYR A 228 -25.53 -4.21 4.01
N ALA A 229 -25.70 -5.54 4.13
CA ALA A 229 -25.13 -6.30 5.23
C ALA A 229 -23.60 -6.19 5.24
N TYR A 230 -22.97 -6.18 4.04
CA TYR A 230 -21.53 -5.99 3.92
C TYR A 230 -21.10 -4.55 4.30
N ALA A 231 -21.84 -3.53 3.84
CA ALA A 231 -21.58 -2.13 4.18
C ALA A 231 -21.73 -1.88 5.70
N ILE A 232 -22.80 -2.39 6.31
CA ILE A 232 -23.01 -2.35 7.76
C ILE A 232 -21.89 -3.08 8.49
N GLY A 233 -21.45 -4.22 7.97
CA GLY A 233 -20.32 -4.99 8.49
C GLY A 233 -19.05 -4.14 8.57
N VAL A 234 -18.76 -3.34 7.55
CA VAL A 234 -17.60 -2.43 7.55
C VAL A 234 -17.73 -1.35 8.63
N VAL A 235 -18.92 -0.77 8.79
CA VAL A 235 -19.18 0.24 9.85
C VAL A 235 -19.02 -0.40 11.23
N VAL A 236 -19.65 -1.55 11.48
CA VAL A 236 -19.57 -2.27 12.76
C VAL A 236 -18.13 -2.69 13.05
N GLY A 237 -17.43 -3.25 12.06
CA GLY A 237 -16.01 -3.59 12.19
C GLY A 237 -15.15 -2.39 12.58
N THR A 238 -15.41 -1.23 11.98
CA THR A 238 -14.69 0.01 12.30
C THR A 238 -15.00 0.50 13.72
N ILE A 239 -16.23 0.35 14.18
CA ILE A 239 -16.62 0.65 15.58
C ILE A 239 -15.89 -0.32 16.53
N VAL A 240 -15.88 -1.62 16.24
CA VAL A 240 -15.17 -2.63 17.05
C VAL A 240 -13.68 -2.30 17.12
N GLN A 241 -13.05 -1.98 16.00
CA GLN A 241 -11.65 -1.58 15.95
C GLN A 241 -11.38 -0.34 16.83
N LEU A 242 -12.16 0.72 16.69
CA LEU A 242 -12.03 1.93 17.49
C LEU A 242 -12.25 1.63 18.99
N ALA A 243 -13.29 0.84 19.33
CA ALA A 243 -13.59 0.47 20.71
C ALA A 243 -12.43 -0.29 21.37
N MET A 244 -11.78 -1.22 20.65
CA MET A 244 -10.59 -1.93 21.13
C MET A 244 -9.42 -0.96 21.40
N LEU A 245 -9.16 -0.03 20.51
CA LEU A 245 -8.09 0.97 20.66
C LEU A 245 -8.37 1.91 21.85
N VAL A 246 -9.60 2.42 21.96
CA VAL A 246 -10.03 3.27 23.08
C VAL A 246 -9.98 2.50 24.41
N TYR A 247 -10.37 1.24 24.42
CA TYR A 247 -10.29 0.40 25.61
C TYR A 247 -8.84 0.21 26.06
N ASP A 248 -7.87 0.08 25.16
CA ASP A 248 -6.44 -0.04 25.54
C ASP A 248 -5.87 1.27 26.12
N LEU A 249 -6.47 2.43 25.84
CA LEU A 249 -6.09 3.69 26.48
C LEU A 249 -6.23 3.65 28.03
N ARG A 250 -7.06 2.76 28.59
CA ARG A 250 -7.16 2.56 30.06
C ARG A 250 -5.81 2.27 30.71
N ASN A 251 -4.91 1.65 29.95
CA ASN A 251 -3.58 1.27 30.38
C ASN A 251 -2.55 2.38 30.18
N THR A 252 -2.98 3.60 29.82
CA THR A 252 -2.13 4.77 29.64
C THR A 252 -2.53 5.89 30.61
N PRO A 253 -1.63 6.80 30.96
CA PRO A 253 -1.97 7.97 31.77
C PRO A 253 -2.97 8.92 31.10
N PHE A 254 -3.14 8.85 29.78
CA PHE A 254 -4.15 9.62 29.03
C PHE A 254 -5.56 9.16 29.39
N GLY A 255 -5.81 7.86 29.37
CA GLY A 255 -7.04 7.22 29.81
C GLY A 255 -8.25 7.43 28.90
N ILE A 256 -9.23 6.53 29.02
CA ILE A 256 -10.46 6.52 28.19
C ILE A 256 -11.27 7.82 28.39
N ARG A 257 -11.43 8.27 29.63
CA ARG A 257 -12.25 9.45 29.95
C ARG A 257 -11.79 10.71 29.22
N ARG A 258 -10.48 10.90 29.07
CA ARG A 258 -9.93 12.05 28.32
C ARG A 258 -10.15 11.91 26.83
N ALA A 259 -10.01 10.72 26.28
CA ALA A 259 -10.27 10.46 24.87
C ALA A 259 -11.73 10.75 24.48
N LEU A 260 -12.69 10.38 25.32
CA LEU A 260 -14.12 10.50 25.01
C LEU A 260 -14.74 11.84 25.45
N LEU A 261 -14.36 12.41 26.59
CA LEU A 261 -15.06 13.57 27.16
C LEU A 261 -14.31 14.90 27.00
N SER A 262 -12.97 14.89 26.98
CA SER A 262 -12.19 16.12 26.88
C SER A 262 -12.34 16.84 25.54
N PRO A 263 -12.48 16.16 24.39
CA PRO A 263 -12.68 16.83 23.10
C PRO A 263 -13.86 17.77 23.12
N PHE A 264 -15.00 17.35 23.67
CA PHE A 264 -16.23 18.15 23.70
C PHE A 264 -16.18 19.39 24.63
N ARG A 265 -15.12 19.53 25.43
CA ARG A 265 -14.85 20.72 26.26
C ARG A 265 -13.96 21.76 25.56
N THR A 266 -13.44 21.43 24.39
CA THR A 266 -12.55 22.30 23.63
C THR A 266 -13.35 23.32 22.84
N ARG A 267 -12.95 24.61 22.89
CA ARG A 267 -13.56 25.66 22.06
C ARG A 267 -12.84 25.68 20.71
N ILE A 268 -13.58 25.71 19.61
CA ILE A 268 -13.05 25.72 18.24
C ILE A 268 -12.00 26.83 18.04
N ALA A 269 -12.31 28.06 18.49
CA ALA A 269 -11.38 29.19 18.37
C ALA A 269 -10.06 28.96 19.14
N ALA A 270 -10.11 28.28 20.30
CA ALA A 270 -8.91 27.95 21.07
C ALA A 270 -8.09 26.82 20.41
N ALA A 271 -8.74 25.94 19.66
CA ALA A 271 -8.08 24.84 18.95
C ALA A 271 -7.18 25.37 17.81
N PHE A 272 -7.66 26.30 17.00
CA PHE A 272 -6.86 26.89 15.91
C PHE A 272 -5.81 27.90 16.40
N GLY A 273 -5.97 28.46 17.60
CA GLY A 273 -4.99 29.37 18.21
C GLY A 273 -3.81 28.66 18.92
N ASP A 274 -3.87 27.35 19.10
CA ASP A 274 -2.83 26.59 19.79
C ASP A 274 -1.62 26.34 18.84
N ALA A 275 -0.44 26.85 19.25
CA ALA A 275 0.79 26.73 18.45
C ALA A 275 1.20 25.28 18.17
N ASP A 276 0.95 24.36 19.12
CA ASP A 276 1.27 22.96 18.97
C ASP A 276 0.35 22.26 17.96
N VAL A 277 -0.95 22.60 17.98
CA VAL A 277 -1.92 22.14 17.00
C VAL A 277 -1.52 22.60 15.60
N ARG A 278 -1.16 23.89 15.46
CA ARG A 278 -0.69 24.43 14.19
C ARG A 278 0.58 23.74 13.70
N ARG A 279 1.53 23.44 14.60
CA ARG A 279 2.76 22.70 14.28
C ARG A 279 2.44 21.31 13.73
N VAL A 280 1.51 20.57 14.36
CA VAL A 280 1.08 19.25 13.88
C VAL A 280 0.42 19.36 12.52
N LEU A 281 -0.51 20.30 12.30
CA LEU A 281 -1.21 20.47 11.03
C LEU A 281 -0.24 20.83 9.88
N VAL A 282 0.75 21.70 10.14
CA VAL A 282 1.78 22.05 9.15
C VAL A 282 2.67 20.85 8.80
N LEU A 283 3.04 20.04 9.79
CA LEU A 283 3.82 18.82 9.56
C LEU A 283 3.01 17.73 8.82
N MET A 284 1.70 17.68 9.01
CA MET A 284 0.81 16.75 8.30
C MET A 284 0.71 17.07 6.80
N LEU A 285 0.68 18.35 6.42
CA LEU A 285 0.33 18.78 5.06
C LEU A 285 1.16 18.11 3.95
N PRO A 286 2.51 18.11 3.98
CA PRO A 286 3.30 17.46 2.92
C PRO A 286 3.12 15.95 2.90
N VAL A 287 2.95 15.30 4.05
CA VAL A 287 2.73 13.85 4.13
C VAL A 287 1.36 13.48 3.55
N THR A 288 0.33 14.26 3.89
CA THR A 288 -1.03 14.11 3.35
C THR A 288 -1.05 14.24 1.83
N ILE A 289 -0.39 15.27 1.27
CA ILE A 289 -0.31 15.46 -0.18
C ILE A 289 0.38 14.26 -0.85
N SER A 290 1.52 13.83 -0.34
CA SER A 290 2.29 12.73 -0.92
C SER A 290 1.52 11.39 -0.91
N LEU A 291 0.84 11.08 0.19
CA LEU A 291 0.04 9.85 0.30
C LEU A 291 -1.25 9.93 -0.49
N GLY A 292 -1.81 11.14 -0.61
CA GLY A 292 -3.02 11.39 -1.39
C GLY A 292 -2.86 11.04 -2.83
N LEU A 293 -1.79 11.51 -3.44
CA LEU A 293 -1.50 11.25 -4.84
C LEU A 293 -1.45 9.74 -5.16
N ILE A 294 -0.91 8.92 -4.24
CA ILE A 294 -0.86 7.46 -4.44
C ILE A 294 -2.26 6.83 -4.49
N ASN A 295 -3.19 7.31 -3.65
CA ASN A 295 -4.54 6.75 -3.57
C ASN A 295 -5.47 7.24 -4.69
N VAL A 296 -5.19 8.40 -5.30
CA VAL A 296 -5.96 8.92 -6.45
C VAL A 296 -5.87 7.98 -7.66
N ASN A 297 -4.82 7.17 -7.78
CA ASN A 297 -4.69 6.19 -8.87
C ASN A 297 -5.85 5.18 -8.88
N LEU A 298 -6.29 4.72 -7.70
CA LEU A 298 -7.45 3.82 -7.60
C LEU A 298 -8.76 4.50 -8.05
N LEU A 299 -8.90 5.80 -7.77
CA LEU A 299 -10.05 6.57 -8.25
C LEU A 299 -10.06 6.69 -9.78
N ILE A 300 -8.88 6.93 -10.40
CA ILE A 300 -8.74 6.99 -11.87
C ILE A 300 -9.15 5.64 -12.49
N ASN A 301 -8.68 4.53 -11.94
CA ASN A 301 -9.01 3.21 -12.46
C ASN A 301 -10.52 2.91 -12.35
N SER A 302 -11.17 3.28 -11.24
CA SER A 302 -12.61 3.12 -11.07
C SER A 302 -13.41 4.04 -11.98
N PHE A 303 -12.96 5.28 -12.18
CA PHE A 303 -13.57 6.23 -13.10
C PHE A 303 -13.59 5.68 -14.53
N PHE A 304 -12.45 5.29 -15.08
CA PHE A 304 -12.38 4.74 -16.42
C PHE A 304 -13.00 3.34 -16.52
N GLY A 305 -12.94 2.54 -15.45
CA GLY A 305 -13.59 1.24 -15.37
C GLY A 305 -15.10 1.33 -15.56
N SER A 306 -15.74 2.36 -14.99
CA SER A 306 -17.16 2.60 -15.17
C SER A 306 -17.55 3.09 -16.57
N LEU A 307 -16.58 3.57 -17.37
CA LEU A 307 -16.82 4.10 -18.72
C LEU A 307 -16.61 3.07 -19.83
N ILE A 308 -16.24 1.84 -19.53
CA ILE A 308 -16.02 0.79 -20.55
C ILE A 308 -17.32 0.60 -21.36
N PRO A 309 -17.27 0.68 -22.71
CA PRO A 309 -18.50 0.70 -23.51
C PRO A 309 -19.15 -0.69 -23.66
N GLU A 310 -18.46 -1.77 -23.27
CA GLU A 310 -18.98 -3.13 -23.37
C GLU A 310 -20.10 -3.36 -22.36
N GLN A 311 -21.26 -3.86 -22.84
CA GLN A 311 -22.45 -4.08 -22.03
C GLN A 311 -22.15 -5.02 -20.84
N GLY A 312 -22.49 -4.60 -19.62
CA GLY A 312 -22.30 -5.34 -18.39
C GLY A 312 -20.87 -5.30 -17.82
N VAL A 313 -19.84 -5.00 -18.63
CA VAL A 313 -18.45 -4.93 -18.15
C VAL A 313 -18.20 -3.66 -17.34
N ALA A 314 -18.75 -2.53 -17.74
CA ALA A 314 -18.63 -1.26 -17.00
C ALA A 314 -19.05 -1.38 -15.53
N GLU A 315 -20.14 -2.11 -15.29
CA GLU A 315 -20.70 -2.31 -13.94
C GLU A 315 -19.94 -3.36 -13.12
N GLN A 316 -19.11 -4.20 -13.76
CA GLN A 316 -18.31 -5.25 -13.09
C GLN A 316 -16.85 -4.86 -12.94
N ALA A 317 -16.33 -4.00 -13.81
CA ALA A 317 -14.91 -3.66 -13.92
C ALA A 317 -14.32 -3.10 -12.61
N PRO A 318 -14.94 -2.16 -11.86
CA PRO A 318 -14.39 -1.67 -10.61
C PRO A 318 -14.17 -2.77 -9.57
N ALA A 319 -15.14 -3.68 -9.40
CA ALA A 319 -15.00 -4.83 -8.51
C ALA A 319 -13.96 -5.83 -9.03
N GLY A 320 -13.94 -6.12 -10.32
CA GLY A 320 -12.98 -7.02 -10.96
C GLY A 320 -11.54 -6.55 -10.79
N ILE A 321 -11.28 -5.26 -11.05
CA ILE A 321 -9.97 -4.65 -10.86
C ILE A 321 -9.54 -4.70 -9.39
N ASP A 322 -10.44 -4.40 -8.42
CA ASP A 322 -10.13 -4.50 -6.99
C ASP A 322 -9.80 -5.94 -6.58
N LYS A 323 -10.56 -6.95 -7.02
CA LYS A 323 -10.27 -8.37 -6.74
C LYS A 323 -8.92 -8.80 -7.30
N ALA A 324 -8.60 -8.45 -8.53
CA ALA A 324 -7.29 -8.71 -9.14
C ALA A 324 -6.15 -8.03 -8.36
N PHE A 325 -6.35 -6.78 -7.96
CA PHE A 325 -5.37 -6.03 -7.18
C PHE A 325 -5.07 -6.67 -5.81
N ARG A 326 -6.05 -7.32 -5.17
CA ARG A 326 -5.84 -8.04 -3.90
C ARG A 326 -4.86 -9.21 -4.05
N ILE A 327 -4.96 -9.99 -5.12
CA ILE A 327 -4.01 -11.09 -5.40
C ILE A 327 -2.62 -10.50 -5.73
N TYR A 328 -2.58 -9.48 -6.59
CA TYR A 328 -1.35 -8.78 -6.97
C TYR A 328 -0.58 -8.21 -5.77
N MET A 329 -1.26 -7.70 -4.76
CA MET A 329 -0.63 -7.14 -3.56
C MET A 329 0.15 -8.16 -2.72
N LEU A 330 -0.13 -9.46 -2.84
CA LEU A 330 0.52 -10.48 -2.01
C LEU A 330 2.04 -10.55 -2.27
N PRO A 331 2.54 -10.82 -3.49
CA PRO A 331 3.98 -10.84 -3.75
C PRO A 331 4.62 -9.46 -3.58
N GLN A 332 3.93 -8.38 -3.96
CA GLN A 332 4.41 -7.02 -3.76
C GLN A 332 4.67 -6.73 -2.28
N GLY A 333 3.73 -7.03 -1.42
CA GLY A 333 3.84 -6.78 0.03
C GLY A 333 4.91 -7.62 0.70
N ILE A 334 5.12 -8.86 0.24
CA ILE A 334 6.13 -9.76 0.81
C ILE A 334 7.54 -9.30 0.40
N PHE A 335 7.81 -9.07 -0.88
CA PHE A 335 9.15 -8.85 -1.38
C PHE A 335 9.54 -7.37 -1.42
N SER A 336 8.71 -6.50 -2.01
CA SER A 336 9.07 -5.09 -2.21
C SER A 336 9.18 -4.35 -0.88
N VAL A 337 8.17 -4.53 -0.01
CA VAL A 337 8.13 -3.85 1.29
C VAL A 337 9.25 -4.36 2.19
N ALA A 338 9.53 -5.67 2.19
CA ALA A 338 10.62 -6.24 2.99
C ALA A 338 11.98 -5.65 2.58
N ILE A 339 12.32 -5.69 1.28
CA ILE A 339 13.60 -5.18 0.77
C ILE A 339 13.74 -3.68 1.04
N ALA A 340 12.72 -2.89 0.69
CA ALA A 340 12.76 -1.45 0.87
C ALA A 340 12.88 -1.05 2.35
N THR A 341 12.22 -1.78 3.26
CA THR A 341 12.27 -1.50 4.70
C THR A 341 13.63 -1.86 5.31
N VAL A 342 14.22 -3.00 4.90
CA VAL A 342 15.54 -3.45 5.39
C VAL A 342 16.66 -2.55 4.88
N LEU A 343 16.59 -2.11 3.62
CA LEU A 343 17.65 -1.29 3.02
C LEU A 343 17.56 0.19 3.42
N PHE A 344 16.39 0.71 3.75
CA PHE A 344 16.17 2.13 4.04
C PHE A 344 17.09 2.69 5.14
N PRO A 345 17.26 2.07 6.34
CA PRO A 345 18.17 2.58 7.37
C PRO A 345 19.63 2.61 6.91
N THR A 346 20.04 1.67 6.05
CA THR A 346 21.41 1.61 5.51
C THR A 346 21.64 2.70 4.48
N LEU A 347 20.66 2.93 3.59
CA LEU A 347 20.69 4.05 2.63
C LEU A 347 20.74 5.40 3.36
N ALA A 348 19.92 5.58 4.40
CA ALA A 348 19.91 6.82 5.20
C ALA A 348 21.26 7.06 5.90
N ARG A 349 21.90 6.01 6.44
CA ARG A 349 23.23 6.14 7.05
C ARG A 349 24.31 6.53 6.05
N PHE A 350 24.30 5.95 4.85
CA PHE A 350 25.26 6.32 3.81
C PHE A 350 25.02 7.72 3.28
N ALA A 351 23.77 8.13 3.11
CA ALA A 351 23.40 9.49 2.74
C ALA A 351 23.90 10.52 3.78
N ALA A 352 23.63 10.26 5.07
CA ALA A 352 24.05 11.15 6.17
C ALA A 352 25.58 11.28 6.31
N ARG A 353 26.34 10.27 5.87
CA ARG A 353 27.82 10.28 5.89
C ARG A 353 28.44 10.81 4.60
N GLY A 354 27.65 11.21 3.61
CA GLY A 354 28.15 11.59 2.29
C GLY A 354 28.80 10.42 1.51
N ALA A 355 28.60 9.18 1.95
CA ALA A 355 29.19 7.98 1.34
C ALA A 355 28.37 7.54 0.11
N PHE A 356 28.33 8.39 -0.92
CA PHE A 356 27.45 8.20 -2.10
C PHE A 356 27.81 6.97 -2.93
N ASP A 357 29.06 6.51 -2.95
CA ASP A 357 29.45 5.27 -3.64
C ASP A 357 28.81 4.04 -2.99
N ASN A 358 28.82 4.00 -1.65
CA ASN A 358 28.20 2.91 -0.89
C ASN A 358 26.66 2.97 -1.01
N LEU A 359 26.10 4.17 -1.05
CA LEU A 359 24.66 4.38 -1.26
C LEU A 359 24.26 3.85 -2.64
N ARG A 360 24.99 4.20 -3.71
CA ARG A 360 24.76 3.71 -5.08
C ARG A 360 24.84 2.19 -5.16
N ALA A 361 25.90 1.59 -4.60
CA ALA A 361 26.10 0.15 -4.62
C ALA A 361 24.97 -0.58 -3.88
N THR A 362 24.56 -0.06 -2.70
CA THR A 362 23.47 -0.64 -1.92
C THR A 362 22.13 -0.52 -2.64
N MET A 363 21.82 0.63 -3.22
CA MET A 363 20.61 0.85 -4.02
C MET A 363 20.59 -0.08 -5.25
N ALA A 364 21.69 -0.14 -6.02
CA ALA A 364 21.80 -1.00 -7.20
C ALA A 364 21.63 -2.49 -6.85
N ASN A 365 22.21 -2.93 -5.73
CA ASN A 365 22.00 -4.29 -5.22
C ASN A 365 20.53 -4.53 -4.84
N GLY A 366 19.88 -3.59 -4.16
CA GLY A 366 18.46 -3.67 -3.83
C GLY A 366 17.58 -3.74 -5.08
N MET A 367 17.87 -2.95 -6.12
CA MET A 367 17.17 -3.01 -7.40
C MET A 367 17.27 -4.41 -8.04
N ARG A 368 18.47 -5.00 -8.05
CA ARG A 368 18.68 -6.35 -8.58
C ARG A 368 17.96 -7.42 -7.75
N GLN A 369 17.94 -7.31 -6.43
CA GLN A 369 17.17 -8.21 -5.56
C GLN A 369 15.67 -8.11 -5.81
N ILE A 370 15.14 -6.91 -6.03
CA ILE A 370 13.72 -6.70 -6.37
C ILE A 370 13.40 -7.40 -7.70
N VAL A 371 14.21 -7.18 -8.73
CA VAL A 371 14.04 -7.84 -10.03
C VAL A 371 14.11 -9.36 -9.89
N LEU A 372 15.09 -9.87 -9.13
CA LEU A 372 15.29 -11.31 -8.90
C LEU A 372 14.07 -11.99 -8.26
N LEU A 373 13.33 -11.30 -7.37
CA LEU A 373 12.21 -11.89 -6.64
C LEU A 373 10.85 -11.58 -7.27
N LEU A 374 10.66 -10.38 -7.83
CA LEU A 374 9.36 -9.98 -8.35
C LEU A 374 9.14 -10.38 -9.82
N THR A 375 10.18 -10.51 -10.62
CA THR A 375 10.02 -10.94 -12.02
C THR A 375 9.52 -12.40 -12.13
N PRO A 376 10.06 -13.38 -11.38
CA PRO A 376 9.48 -14.72 -11.39
C PRO A 376 8.05 -14.76 -10.81
N ALA A 377 7.75 -13.94 -9.79
CA ALA A 377 6.39 -13.83 -9.28
C ALA A 377 5.43 -13.25 -10.35
N ALA A 378 5.87 -12.24 -11.09
CA ALA A 378 5.12 -11.69 -12.23
C ALA A 378 4.92 -12.76 -13.32
N ALA A 379 5.95 -13.51 -13.67
CA ALA A 379 5.87 -14.57 -14.67
C ALA A 379 4.91 -15.71 -14.25
N ALA A 380 4.91 -16.08 -12.97
CA ALA A 380 3.94 -17.04 -12.43
C ALA A 380 2.51 -16.51 -12.55
N ILE A 381 2.27 -15.24 -12.19
CA ILE A 381 0.94 -14.61 -12.33
C ILE A 381 0.51 -14.56 -13.80
N LEU A 382 1.40 -14.19 -14.71
CA LEU A 382 1.09 -14.10 -16.15
C LEU A 382 0.52 -15.40 -16.72
N VAL A 383 1.06 -16.55 -16.32
CA VAL A 383 0.63 -17.84 -16.87
C VAL A 383 -0.41 -18.56 -16.02
N LEU A 384 -0.54 -18.20 -14.74
CA LEU A 384 -1.44 -18.84 -13.79
C LEU A 384 -2.52 -17.86 -13.24
N ALA A 385 -2.78 -16.73 -13.94
CA ALA A 385 -3.77 -15.76 -13.48
C ALA A 385 -5.15 -16.40 -13.30
N GLU A 386 -5.65 -17.10 -14.30
CA GLU A 386 -6.94 -17.78 -14.24
C GLU A 386 -7.02 -18.82 -13.11
N PRO A 387 -6.12 -19.82 -12.99
CA PRO A 387 -6.19 -20.76 -11.88
C PRO A 387 -6.00 -20.12 -10.50
N MET A 388 -5.26 -19.02 -10.40
CA MET A 388 -5.14 -18.28 -9.13
C MET A 388 -6.46 -17.62 -8.76
N VAL A 389 -7.12 -16.92 -9.70
CA VAL A 389 -8.42 -16.28 -9.48
C VAL A 389 -9.48 -17.35 -9.18
N ARG A 390 -9.52 -18.43 -9.97
CA ARG A 390 -10.42 -19.57 -9.79
C ARG A 390 -10.28 -20.17 -8.38
N LEU A 391 -9.05 -20.47 -7.95
CA LEU A 391 -8.81 -21.03 -6.62
C LEU A 391 -9.27 -20.10 -5.50
N VAL A 392 -9.07 -18.79 -5.65
CA VAL A 392 -9.35 -17.82 -4.59
C VAL A 392 -10.82 -17.43 -4.56
N TYR A 393 -11.45 -17.19 -5.71
CA TYR A 393 -12.75 -16.52 -5.76
C TYR A 393 -13.89 -17.35 -6.37
N GLU A 394 -13.63 -18.31 -7.29
CA GLU A 394 -14.68 -19.04 -8.01
C GLU A 394 -15.46 -19.99 -7.09
N ARG A 395 -16.43 -19.41 -6.38
CA ARG A 395 -17.35 -20.12 -5.50
C ARG A 395 -18.59 -19.28 -5.18
N GLY A 396 -19.72 -19.96 -4.88
CA GLY A 396 -21.00 -19.26 -4.66
C GLY A 396 -21.49 -18.64 -5.97
N VAL A 397 -21.78 -17.34 -5.96
CA VAL A 397 -22.24 -16.60 -7.13
C VAL A 397 -21.09 -16.14 -8.06
N PHE A 398 -19.83 -16.32 -7.65
CA PHE A 398 -18.68 -16.00 -8.48
C PHE A 398 -18.42 -17.12 -9.48
N ASP A 399 -18.73 -16.90 -10.74
CA ASP A 399 -18.67 -17.87 -11.83
C ASP A 399 -17.40 -17.79 -12.70
N ALA A 400 -17.33 -18.65 -13.73
CA ALA A 400 -16.20 -18.72 -14.64
C ALA A 400 -16.07 -17.47 -15.51
N SER A 401 -17.16 -16.79 -15.88
CA SER A 401 -17.12 -15.57 -16.68
C SER A 401 -16.50 -14.42 -15.88
N GLN A 402 -16.80 -14.36 -14.60
CA GLN A 402 -16.21 -13.41 -13.67
C GLN A 402 -14.72 -13.73 -13.40
N THR A 403 -14.36 -15.02 -13.39
CA THR A 403 -12.96 -15.47 -13.31
C THR A 403 -12.14 -14.93 -14.47
N GLU A 404 -12.66 -14.98 -15.68
CA GLU A 404 -11.98 -14.49 -16.90
C GLU A 404 -11.67 -12.99 -16.80
N LEU A 405 -12.66 -12.16 -16.44
CA LEU A 405 -12.48 -10.71 -16.31
C LEU A 405 -11.45 -10.34 -15.22
N VAL A 406 -11.51 -11.00 -14.08
CA VAL A 406 -10.55 -10.77 -12.98
C VAL A 406 -9.16 -11.29 -13.34
N ALA A 407 -9.06 -12.42 -14.06
CA ALA A 407 -7.80 -12.98 -14.52
C ALA A 407 -7.14 -12.09 -15.57
N GLU A 408 -7.89 -11.49 -16.48
CA GLU A 408 -7.39 -10.47 -17.43
C GLU A 408 -6.77 -9.28 -16.67
N ALA A 409 -7.50 -8.72 -15.71
CA ALA A 409 -6.95 -7.64 -14.88
C ALA A 409 -5.66 -8.06 -14.16
N LEU A 410 -5.64 -9.27 -13.58
CA LEU A 410 -4.49 -9.80 -12.88
C LEU A 410 -3.29 -10.03 -13.80
N PHE A 411 -3.52 -10.51 -15.02
CA PHE A 411 -2.51 -10.67 -16.06
C PHE A 411 -1.81 -9.34 -16.35
N TRP A 412 -2.56 -8.28 -16.57
CA TRP A 412 -1.99 -6.96 -16.85
C TRP A 412 -1.32 -6.33 -15.63
N PHE A 413 -1.83 -6.56 -14.41
CA PHE A 413 -1.14 -6.14 -13.18
C PHE A 413 0.24 -6.78 -13.03
N ALA A 414 0.43 -8.01 -13.48
CA ALA A 414 1.71 -8.72 -13.35
C ALA A 414 2.88 -7.93 -13.98
N PHE A 415 2.64 -7.24 -15.10
CA PHE A 415 3.66 -6.41 -15.74
C PHE A 415 4.14 -5.25 -14.85
N SER A 416 3.27 -4.71 -14.01
CA SER A 416 3.64 -3.61 -13.11
C SER A 416 4.45 -4.07 -11.90
N LEU A 417 4.45 -5.36 -11.55
CA LEU A 417 4.96 -5.88 -10.29
C LEU A 417 6.45 -5.58 -10.04
N PRO A 418 7.39 -5.85 -10.96
CA PRO A 418 8.80 -5.51 -10.78
C PRO A 418 9.01 -3.98 -10.69
N PHE A 419 8.30 -3.22 -11.53
CA PHE A 419 8.41 -1.76 -11.54
C PHE A 419 7.89 -1.14 -10.24
N ASN A 420 6.82 -1.67 -9.67
CA ASN A 420 6.28 -1.19 -8.40
C ASN A 420 7.27 -1.41 -7.24
N GLY A 421 7.97 -2.55 -7.24
CA GLY A 421 9.05 -2.80 -6.30
C GLY A 421 10.21 -1.80 -6.44
N LEU A 422 10.65 -1.54 -7.67
CA LEU A 422 11.69 -0.56 -7.98
C LEU A 422 11.25 0.85 -7.58
N PHE A 423 10.02 1.23 -7.90
CA PHE A 423 9.43 2.53 -7.53
C PHE A 423 9.51 2.75 -6.01
N LEU A 424 9.14 1.76 -5.21
CA LEU A 424 9.18 1.85 -3.76
C LEU A 424 10.61 2.03 -3.23
N LEU A 425 11.58 1.27 -3.73
CA LEU A 425 12.98 1.38 -3.32
C LEU A 425 13.59 2.74 -3.68
N LEU A 426 13.36 3.21 -4.91
CA LEU A 426 13.88 4.49 -5.37
C LEU A 426 13.24 5.66 -4.60
N THR A 427 11.94 5.58 -4.30
CA THR A 427 11.25 6.53 -3.42
C THR A 427 11.91 6.60 -2.03
N ARG A 428 12.23 5.44 -1.43
CA ARG A 428 12.96 5.38 -0.15
C ARG A 428 14.37 5.97 -0.26
N THR A 429 15.02 5.81 -1.41
CA THR A 429 16.34 6.44 -1.66
C THR A 429 16.24 7.96 -1.67
N PHE A 430 15.22 8.55 -2.30
CA PHE A 430 14.98 9.99 -2.24
C PHE A 430 14.70 10.49 -0.81
N PHE A 431 13.94 9.72 -0.03
CA PHE A 431 13.72 10.08 1.38
C PHE A 431 15.02 10.01 2.20
N SER A 432 15.90 9.04 1.91
CA SER A 432 17.21 8.96 2.57
C SER A 432 18.13 10.13 2.20
N LEU A 433 17.99 10.70 1.00
CA LEU A 433 18.67 11.90 0.54
C LEU A 433 17.99 13.21 1.00
N GLN A 434 16.96 13.13 1.84
CA GLN A 434 16.16 14.26 2.32
C GLN A 434 15.50 15.10 1.21
N ARG A 435 15.14 14.45 0.09
CA ARG A 435 14.48 15.08 -1.07
C ARG A 435 13.04 14.58 -1.26
N PRO A 436 12.12 14.84 -0.32
CA PRO A 436 10.77 14.28 -0.35
C PRO A 436 9.89 14.81 -1.49
N TRP A 437 10.20 15.99 -2.01
CA TRP A 437 9.44 16.61 -3.10
C TRP A 437 9.60 15.90 -4.45
N VAL A 438 10.74 15.24 -4.68
CA VAL A 438 10.97 14.52 -5.95
C VAL A 438 9.98 13.36 -6.10
N PRO A 439 9.84 12.43 -5.13
CA PRO A 439 8.78 11.40 -5.19
C PRO A 439 7.37 11.97 -5.33
N THR A 440 7.08 13.13 -4.73
CA THR A 440 5.77 13.78 -4.84
C THR A 440 5.48 14.22 -6.27
N TRP A 441 6.42 14.87 -6.95
CA TRP A 441 6.27 15.24 -8.36
C TRP A 441 6.19 14.03 -9.28
N ILE A 442 6.93 12.97 -8.98
CA ILE A 442 6.85 11.71 -9.73
C ILE A 442 5.51 11.02 -9.50
N ALA A 443 4.93 11.08 -8.31
CA ALA A 443 3.58 10.59 -8.08
C ALA A 443 2.55 11.38 -8.91
N ALA A 444 2.69 12.70 -9.01
CA ALA A 444 1.85 13.51 -9.90
C ALA A 444 2.03 13.13 -11.38
N LEU A 445 3.27 12.90 -11.82
CA LEU A 445 3.56 12.38 -13.17
C LEU A 445 2.89 11.01 -13.39
N ASN A 446 3.00 10.11 -12.41
CA ASN A 446 2.36 8.79 -12.48
C ASN A 446 0.85 8.90 -12.69
N LEU A 447 0.17 9.78 -11.93
CA LEU A 447 -1.26 10.02 -12.09
C LEU A 447 -1.61 10.57 -13.48
N ALA A 448 -0.83 11.55 -13.97
CA ALA A 448 -1.05 12.14 -15.29
C ALA A 448 -0.89 11.11 -16.41
N VAL A 449 0.16 10.26 -16.32
CA VAL A 449 0.41 9.19 -17.28
C VAL A 449 -0.67 8.11 -17.17
N THR A 450 -1.08 7.73 -15.96
CA THR A 450 -2.20 6.78 -15.77
C THR A 450 -3.47 7.31 -16.41
N ALA A 451 -3.87 8.55 -16.11
CA ALA A 451 -5.09 9.15 -16.66
C ALA A 451 -5.04 9.24 -18.18
N LEU A 452 -3.89 9.63 -18.75
CA LEU A 452 -3.71 9.71 -20.21
C LEU A 452 -3.88 8.34 -20.88
N PHE A 453 -3.17 7.31 -20.38
CA PHE A 453 -3.25 5.99 -20.99
C PHE A 453 -4.56 5.27 -20.67
N CYS A 454 -5.18 5.49 -19.53
CA CYS A 454 -6.55 5.04 -19.29
C CYS A 454 -7.52 5.64 -20.30
N ALA A 455 -7.45 6.95 -20.56
CA ALA A 455 -8.29 7.62 -21.55
C ALA A 455 -8.08 7.10 -22.98
N LEU A 456 -6.88 6.61 -23.32
CA LEU A 456 -6.58 6.05 -24.64
C LEU A 456 -6.96 4.56 -24.74
N PHE A 457 -6.99 3.82 -23.64
CA PHE A 457 -7.07 2.36 -23.65
C PHE A 457 -8.37 1.78 -23.08
N TYR A 458 -9.18 2.56 -22.33
CA TYR A 458 -10.42 2.04 -21.73
C TYR A 458 -11.43 1.53 -22.77
N ASP A 459 -11.53 2.21 -23.92
CA ASP A 459 -12.45 1.85 -25.00
C ASP A 459 -11.90 0.65 -25.83
N PRO A 460 -10.68 0.68 -26.41
CA PRO A 460 -10.21 -0.41 -27.28
C PRO A 460 -9.78 -1.69 -26.52
N PHE A 461 -9.41 -1.60 -25.24
CA PHE A 461 -8.83 -2.72 -24.49
C PHE A 461 -9.54 -2.99 -23.14
N GLY A 462 -10.64 -2.34 -22.86
CA GLY A 462 -11.47 -2.60 -21.68
C GLY A 462 -10.69 -2.57 -20.37
N VAL A 463 -10.93 -3.58 -19.52
CA VAL A 463 -10.29 -3.75 -18.21
C VAL A 463 -8.77 -3.90 -18.34
N GLY A 464 -8.32 -4.69 -19.31
CA GLY A 464 -6.89 -4.89 -19.60
C GLY A 464 -6.18 -3.58 -19.90
N GLY A 465 -6.81 -2.69 -20.70
CA GLY A 465 -6.27 -1.38 -21.05
C GLY A 465 -6.05 -0.46 -19.83
N ILE A 466 -7.01 -0.42 -18.92
CA ILE A 466 -6.93 0.38 -17.69
C ILE A 466 -5.77 -0.09 -16.79
N VAL A 467 -5.64 -1.39 -16.64
CA VAL A 467 -4.58 -1.97 -15.81
C VAL A 467 -3.21 -1.83 -16.49
N ALA A 468 -3.14 -2.00 -17.82
CA ALA A 468 -1.91 -1.76 -18.60
C ALA A 468 -1.44 -0.30 -18.48
N ALA A 469 -2.37 0.66 -18.48
CA ALA A 469 -2.06 2.07 -18.24
C ALA A 469 -1.31 2.29 -16.91
N THR A 470 -1.75 1.63 -15.84
CA THR A 470 -1.08 1.65 -14.53
C THR A 470 0.34 1.07 -14.61
N ALA A 471 0.54 -0.01 -15.38
CA ALA A 471 1.87 -0.60 -15.57
C ALA A 471 2.82 0.35 -16.33
N ILE A 472 2.34 1.00 -17.39
CA ILE A 472 3.10 1.99 -18.18
C ILE A 472 3.45 3.19 -17.30
N ALA A 473 2.50 3.72 -16.53
CA ALA A 473 2.73 4.85 -15.63
C ALA A 473 3.77 4.53 -14.57
N THR A 474 3.72 3.32 -13.99
CA THR A 474 4.70 2.89 -13.00
C THR A 474 6.10 2.72 -13.61
N ALA A 475 6.21 2.12 -14.80
CA ALA A 475 7.47 1.99 -15.53
C ALA A 475 8.07 3.37 -15.88
N THR A 476 7.24 4.29 -16.37
CA THR A 476 7.64 5.68 -16.65
C THR A 476 8.14 6.39 -15.40
N SER A 477 7.46 6.20 -14.27
CA SER A 477 7.85 6.76 -12.97
C SER A 477 9.19 6.23 -12.48
N VAL A 478 9.44 4.93 -12.65
CA VAL A 478 10.74 4.30 -12.32
C VAL A 478 11.85 4.86 -13.21
N ALA A 479 11.59 5.01 -14.51
CA ALA A 479 12.55 5.59 -15.44
C ALA A 479 12.89 7.05 -15.06
N ALA A 480 11.89 7.85 -14.72
CA ALA A 480 12.06 9.24 -14.26
C ALA A 480 12.85 9.31 -12.95
N GLN A 481 12.52 8.47 -11.94
CA GLN A 481 13.27 8.39 -10.69
C GLN A 481 14.73 8.00 -10.94
N ALA A 482 14.98 6.99 -11.77
CA ALA A 482 16.32 6.54 -12.11
C ALA A 482 17.13 7.62 -12.85
N ALA A 483 16.49 8.36 -13.77
CA ALA A 483 17.13 9.46 -14.49
C ALA A 483 17.55 10.60 -13.55
N ILE A 484 16.68 11.00 -12.62
CA ILE A 484 16.98 12.04 -11.62
C ILE A 484 18.10 11.57 -10.67
N LEU A 485 18.05 10.33 -10.19
CA LEU A 485 19.10 9.75 -9.34
C LEU A 485 20.44 9.64 -10.08
N ARG A 486 20.42 9.29 -11.38
CA ARG A 486 21.63 9.29 -12.20
C ARG A 486 22.24 10.68 -12.33
N GLY A 487 21.43 11.72 -12.47
CA GLY A 487 21.90 13.11 -12.48
C GLY A 487 22.50 13.54 -11.13
N ALA A 488 21.91 13.12 -10.02
CA ALA A 488 22.33 13.48 -8.67
C ALA A 488 23.53 12.67 -8.14
N LEU A 489 23.55 11.37 -8.40
CA LEU A 489 24.54 10.43 -7.84
C LEU A 489 25.61 9.99 -8.85
N GLY A 490 25.51 10.39 -10.12
CA GLY A 490 26.40 9.93 -11.18
C GLY A 490 26.00 8.58 -11.79
N ARG A 491 26.95 7.82 -12.34
CA ARG A 491 26.65 6.57 -13.05
C ARG A 491 26.01 5.53 -12.12
N LEU A 492 24.74 5.23 -12.33
CA LEU A 492 24.11 4.06 -11.75
C LEU A 492 24.58 2.81 -12.54
N GLU A 493 24.75 1.68 -11.87
CA GLU A 493 25.18 0.42 -12.48
C GLU A 493 24.09 -0.19 -13.39
N LEU A 494 23.49 0.61 -14.28
CA LEU A 494 22.36 0.20 -15.13
C LEU A 494 22.73 -0.96 -16.05
N GLY A 495 23.97 -1.01 -16.55
CA GLY A 495 24.44 -2.12 -17.40
C GLY A 495 24.39 -3.47 -16.69
N ARG A 496 24.80 -3.51 -15.41
CA ARG A 496 24.68 -4.71 -14.59
C ARG A 496 23.22 -5.06 -14.28
N LEU A 497 22.40 -4.04 -14.01
CA LEU A 497 20.98 -4.23 -13.79
C LEU A 497 20.30 -4.86 -15.02
N VAL A 498 20.52 -4.29 -16.20
CA VAL A 498 19.96 -4.83 -17.46
C VAL A 498 20.44 -6.28 -17.68
N TRP A 499 21.72 -6.55 -17.47
CA TRP A 499 22.27 -7.88 -17.64
C TRP A 499 21.68 -8.91 -16.66
N THR A 500 21.56 -8.55 -15.36
CA THR A 500 20.86 -9.37 -14.37
C THR A 500 19.39 -9.55 -14.76
N SER A 501 18.70 -8.46 -15.15
CA SER A 501 17.29 -8.51 -15.56
C SER A 501 17.06 -9.45 -16.74
N THR A 502 17.90 -9.43 -17.76
CA THR A 502 17.78 -10.34 -18.91
C THR A 502 17.87 -11.81 -18.49
N ARG A 503 18.81 -12.16 -17.63
CA ARG A 503 18.96 -13.53 -17.11
C ARG A 503 17.77 -13.94 -16.24
N VAL A 504 17.32 -13.04 -15.38
CA VAL A 504 16.15 -13.27 -14.53
C VAL A 504 14.91 -13.47 -15.38
N VAL A 505 14.72 -12.69 -16.45
CA VAL A 505 13.58 -12.85 -17.38
C VAL A 505 13.64 -14.22 -18.08
N LEU A 506 14.82 -14.64 -18.56
CA LEU A 506 14.98 -15.97 -19.17
C LEU A 506 14.69 -17.12 -18.18
N ALA A 507 15.20 -17.01 -16.95
CA ALA A 507 14.89 -17.97 -15.88
C ALA A 507 13.40 -17.97 -15.51
N SER A 508 12.76 -16.79 -15.51
CA SER A 508 11.33 -16.63 -15.23
C SER A 508 10.47 -17.19 -16.36
N ALA A 509 10.91 -17.11 -17.61
CA ALA A 509 10.25 -17.77 -18.73
C ALA A 509 10.28 -19.29 -18.60
N ALA A 510 11.40 -19.87 -18.14
CA ALA A 510 11.48 -21.31 -17.84
C ALA A 510 10.54 -21.70 -16.67
N LEU A 511 10.45 -20.88 -15.61
CA LEU A 511 9.47 -21.04 -14.55
C LEU A 511 8.05 -21.04 -15.13
N ALA A 512 7.71 -20.02 -15.94
CA ALA A 512 6.38 -19.87 -16.51
C ALA A 512 5.98 -21.09 -17.34
N GLY A 513 6.84 -21.53 -18.25
CA GLY A 513 6.59 -22.71 -19.10
C GLY A 513 6.42 -24.00 -18.30
N SER A 514 7.30 -24.23 -17.29
CA SER A 514 7.21 -25.43 -16.45
C SER A 514 5.99 -25.40 -15.51
N ALA A 515 5.68 -24.24 -14.92
CA ALA A 515 4.53 -24.09 -14.04
C ALA A 515 3.21 -24.27 -14.82
N TYR A 516 3.10 -23.67 -16.01
CA TYR A 516 1.93 -23.84 -16.86
C TYR A 516 1.75 -25.30 -17.32
N GLY A 517 2.83 -25.95 -17.79
CA GLY A 517 2.79 -27.34 -18.24
C GLY A 517 2.41 -28.30 -17.10
N VAL A 518 2.95 -28.12 -15.90
CA VAL A 518 2.58 -28.94 -14.74
C VAL A 518 1.15 -28.68 -14.31
N TRP A 519 0.73 -27.43 -14.28
CA TRP A 519 -0.64 -27.08 -13.91
C TRP A 519 -1.63 -27.68 -14.90
N SER A 520 -1.46 -27.53 -16.20
CA SER A 520 -2.38 -28.06 -17.22
C SER A 520 -2.55 -29.58 -17.10
N LEU A 521 -1.44 -30.32 -16.92
CA LEU A 521 -1.47 -31.78 -16.76
C LEU A 521 -2.20 -32.21 -15.47
N LEU A 522 -2.00 -31.48 -14.38
CA LEU A 522 -2.61 -31.81 -13.10
C LEU A 522 -4.07 -31.35 -13.00
N ASP A 523 -4.45 -30.23 -13.63
CA ASP A 523 -5.83 -29.74 -13.65
C ASP A 523 -6.73 -30.71 -14.43
N ASP A 524 -6.24 -31.23 -15.57
CA ASP A 524 -6.93 -32.27 -16.35
C ASP A 524 -7.06 -33.61 -15.58
N ALA A 525 -6.03 -33.98 -14.81
CA ALA A 525 -6.00 -35.26 -14.08
C ALA A 525 -6.79 -35.23 -12.77
N LEU A 526 -6.75 -34.13 -12.01
CA LEU A 526 -7.33 -34.00 -10.66
C LEU A 526 -8.73 -33.37 -10.66
N GLY A 527 -9.12 -32.76 -11.80
CA GLY A 527 -10.38 -32.05 -11.95
C GLY A 527 -10.47 -30.74 -11.17
N ARG A 528 -11.64 -30.07 -11.31
CA ARG A 528 -11.87 -28.71 -10.81
C ARG A 528 -12.33 -28.61 -9.34
N GLY A 529 -12.30 -29.72 -8.57
CA GLY A 529 -12.59 -29.66 -7.14
C GLY A 529 -11.54 -28.87 -6.36
N LEU A 530 -11.94 -28.28 -5.22
CA LEU A 530 -11.05 -27.44 -4.40
C LEU A 530 -9.71 -28.13 -4.07
N GLY A 531 -9.73 -29.41 -3.72
CA GLY A 531 -8.52 -30.19 -3.45
C GLY A 531 -7.63 -30.32 -4.68
N GLY A 532 -8.23 -30.61 -5.86
CA GLY A 532 -7.52 -30.67 -7.15
C GLY A 532 -6.86 -29.35 -7.49
N GLN A 533 -7.57 -28.23 -7.36
CA GLN A 533 -7.03 -26.88 -7.61
C GLN A 533 -5.87 -26.52 -6.68
N ILE A 534 -5.97 -26.84 -5.37
CA ILE A 534 -4.89 -26.58 -4.41
C ILE A 534 -3.64 -27.38 -4.78
N VAL A 535 -3.82 -28.66 -5.13
CA VAL A 535 -2.69 -29.54 -5.49
C VAL A 535 -2.09 -29.13 -6.83
N SER A 536 -2.91 -28.94 -7.87
CA SER A 536 -2.43 -28.56 -9.21
C SER A 536 -1.66 -27.25 -9.20
N LEU A 537 -2.22 -26.19 -8.60
CA LEU A 537 -1.59 -24.90 -8.50
C LEU A 537 -0.36 -24.92 -7.57
N GLY A 538 -0.48 -25.59 -6.39
CA GLY A 538 0.61 -25.69 -5.43
C GLY A 538 1.82 -26.41 -5.98
N VAL A 539 1.62 -27.57 -6.65
CA VAL A 539 2.70 -28.34 -7.29
C VAL A 539 3.30 -27.56 -8.48
N ALA A 540 2.46 -26.92 -9.30
CA ALA A 540 2.92 -26.09 -10.42
C ALA A 540 3.83 -24.95 -9.95
N LEU A 541 3.44 -24.24 -8.90
CA LEU A 541 4.26 -23.17 -8.30
C LEU A 541 5.55 -23.72 -7.68
N ALA A 542 5.49 -24.87 -7.01
CA ALA A 542 6.68 -25.51 -6.42
C ALA A 542 7.70 -25.96 -7.51
N VAL A 543 7.22 -26.61 -8.57
CA VAL A 543 8.06 -27.03 -9.70
C VAL A 543 8.61 -25.80 -10.43
N GLY A 544 7.78 -24.82 -10.71
CA GLY A 544 8.22 -23.56 -11.32
C GLY A 544 9.31 -22.85 -10.50
N ALA A 545 9.15 -22.78 -9.18
CA ALA A 545 10.13 -22.20 -8.27
C ALA A 545 11.45 -23.02 -8.27
N ALA A 546 11.37 -24.34 -8.31
CA ALA A 546 12.54 -25.21 -8.40
C ALA A 546 13.29 -25.01 -9.74
N VAL A 547 12.57 -24.97 -10.87
CA VAL A 547 13.13 -24.70 -12.20
C VAL A 547 13.78 -23.33 -12.24
N TYR A 548 13.13 -22.31 -11.66
CA TYR A 548 13.70 -20.96 -11.52
C TYR A 548 15.01 -20.99 -10.72
N GLY A 549 15.01 -21.65 -9.54
CA GLY A 549 16.20 -21.79 -8.71
C GLY A 549 17.36 -22.44 -9.45
N ILE A 550 17.10 -23.48 -10.22
CA ILE A 550 18.11 -24.13 -11.07
C ILE A 550 18.57 -23.18 -12.19
N ALA A 551 17.63 -22.53 -12.89
CA ALA A 551 17.94 -21.64 -14.00
C ALA A 551 18.80 -20.43 -13.57
N ILE A 552 18.52 -19.77 -12.44
CA ILE A 552 19.33 -18.65 -11.95
C ILE A 552 20.74 -19.08 -11.56
N THR A 553 20.93 -20.31 -11.04
CA THR A 553 22.25 -20.84 -10.72
C THR A 553 23.03 -21.18 -11.99
N LEU A 554 22.40 -21.81 -12.98
CA LEU A 554 23.00 -22.11 -14.29
C LEU A 554 23.39 -20.83 -15.06
N LEU A 555 22.54 -19.80 -15.00
CA LEU A 555 22.80 -18.50 -15.60
C LEU A 555 23.80 -17.65 -14.78
N ARG A 556 24.28 -18.15 -13.66
CA ARG A 556 25.29 -17.51 -12.79
C ARG A 556 24.85 -16.08 -12.42
N VAL A 557 23.66 -15.94 -11.85
CA VAL A 557 23.16 -14.66 -11.35
C VAL A 557 23.80 -14.40 -9.97
N PRO A 558 24.65 -13.35 -9.81
CA PRO A 558 25.45 -13.18 -8.60
C PRO A 558 24.61 -12.96 -7.33
N GLU A 559 23.44 -12.37 -7.49
CA GLU A 559 22.52 -12.08 -6.39
C GLU A 559 21.88 -13.36 -5.81
N ALA A 560 21.79 -14.42 -6.59
CA ALA A 560 21.30 -15.72 -6.13
C ALA A 560 22.20 -16.33 -5.05
N ASP A 561 23.52 -16.20 -5.19
CA ASP A 561 24.49 -16.70 -4.22
C ASP A 561 24.32 -16.03 -2.85
N GLN A 562 23.98 -14.74 -2.81
CA GLN A 562 23.72 -14.02 -1.57
C GLN A 562 22.54 -14.62 -0.80
N ILE A 563 21.47 -14.98 -1.50
CA ILE A 563 20.27 -15.60 -0.89
C ILE A 563 20.60 -17.01 -0.40
N TRP A 564 21.33 -17.82 -1.19
CA TRP A 564 21.75 -19.16 -0.79
C TRP A 564 22.64 -19.16 0.45
N HIS A 565 23.57 -18.20 0.56
CA HIS A 565 24.41 -18.05 1.75
C HIS A 565 23.61 -17.67 3.01
N LEU A 566 22.55 -16.87 2.88
CA LEU A 566 21.67 -16.52 4.01
C LEU A 566 20.85 -17.73 4.50
N ILE A 567 20.37 -18.56 3.59
CA ILE A 567 19.61 -19.77 3.91
C ILE A 567 20.52 -20.81 4.58
N ARG A 568 21.74 -21.05 4.06
CA ARG A 568 22.70 -21.99 4.63
C ARG A 568 23.17 -21.60 6.03
N ARG A 569 23.46 -20.31 6.29
CA ARG A 569 23.86 -19.84 7.62
C ARG A 569 22.78 -20.00 8.69
N ARG A 570 21.49 -20.00 8.33
CA ARG A 570 20.42 -20.33 9.27
C ARG A 570 20.36 -21.83 9.60
N GLY A 571 20.62 -22.71 8.62
CA GLY A 571 20.69 -24.16 8.85
C GLY A 571 21.85 -24.57 9.78
N ASP A 572 23.01 -23.95 9.62
CA ASP A 572 24.19 -24.24 10.45
C ASP A 572 24.05 -23.66 11.88
N GLY A 573 23.28 -22.58 12.06
CA GLY A 573 23.03 -21.98 13.39
C GLY A 573 22.05 -22.76 14.27
N GLU A 574 21.21 -23.60 13.71
CA GLU A 574 20.29 -24.49 14.45
C GLU A 574 20.95 -25.82 14.82
N GLN A 575 21.90 -26.33 14.03
CA GLN A 575 22.65 -27.56 14.35
C GLN A 575 23.74 -27.38 15.41
N GLY A 576 24.13 -26.14 15.73
CA GLY A 576 25.10 -25.83 16.79
C GLY A 576 24.46 -25.56 18.17
N ARG A 577 23.15 -25.74 18.32
CA ARG A 577 22.39 -25.56 19.57
C ARG A 577 21.60 -26.78 20.02
N ALA A 578 21.78 -27.94 19.37
CA ALA A 578 21.25 -29.23 19.79
C ALA A 578 22.26 -30.03 20.63
#